data_0624e69a49e1dddf71ecb7091c472a1c
#
_entry.id   0624e69a49e1dddf71ecb7091c472a1c
#
_cell.length_a   1.000
_cell.length_b   1.000
_cell.length_c   1.000
_cell.angle_alpha   90.00
_cell.angle_beta   90.00
_cell.angle_gamma   90.00
#
_symmetry.space_group_name_H-M   'P 1'
#
loop_
_entity.id
_entity.type
_entity.pdbx_description
1 polymer ?
#
loop_
_entity_poly.entity_id
_entity_poly.type
_entity_poly.pdbx_seq_one_letter_code
_entity_poly.pdbx_strand_id
1 'polypeptide(L)'
;MTTSPGPVYETAATTDDAALTFRGVDHVSLTVTDLNVSARFYTEVLGFTVVLDFGYGLVCIHKTTGFTLSLIRHPDGTGTRFTQRQTGLDHLGLTARSRAELLGWEQRLRDLDVEFTPVRDSELGHHLNFRDPDGIALEFYAPNDRYAAALDELRSRKFSDEELLDAAEQLGLGAYVARRVS
;
A
#
# COMPACT_ATOMS: atom_id res chain seq x y z
N MET A 1 0.79 27.21 25.02
CA MET A 1 0.55 25.94 24.33
C MET A 1 1.89 25.28 24.15
N THR A 2 2.21 24.30 24.97
CA THR A 2 3.46 23.56 24.89
C THR A 2 3.29 22.48 23.81
N THR A 3 3.96 22.68 22.67
CA THR A 3 4.05 21.64 21.63
C THR A 3 4.84 20.46 22.20
N SER A 4 4.19 19.33 22.35
CA SER A 4 4.87 18.08 22.69
C SER A 4 5.90 17.77 21.59
N PRO A 5 7.16 17.41 21.92
CA PRO A 5 8.14 17.01 20.92
C PRO A 5 7.62 15.74 20.21
N GLY A 6 7.66 15.72 18.88
CA GLY A 6 7.32 14.54 18.08
C GLY A 6 8.21 13.34 18.45
N PRO A 7 7.80 12.12 18.08
CA PRO A 7 8.54 10.91 18.38
C PRO A 7 9.95 10.97 17.80
N VAL A 8 10.95 10.57 18.57
CA VAL A 8 12.33 10.41 18.14
C VAL A 8 12.49 8.96 17.70
N TYR A 9 12.83 8.73 16.43
CA TYR A 9 13.18 7.40 15.92
C TYR A 9 14.71 7.26 15.93
N GLU A 10 15.23 6.29 16.67
CA GLU A 10 16.64 5.91 16.60
C GLU A 10 16.84 5.07 15.32
N THR A 11 17.63 5.60 14.39
CA THR A 11 18.16 4.77 13.30
C THR A 11 19.40 4.07 13.82
N ALA A 12 19.38 2.72 13.82
CA ALA A 12 20.59 1.95 14.14
C ALA A 12 21.69 2.31 13.15
N ALA A 13 22.90 2.61 13.65
CA ALA A 13 24.07 2.84 12.81
C ALA A 13 24.32 1.60 11.96
N THR A 14 24.14 1.73 10.64
CA THR A 14 24.47 0.66 9.69
C THR A 14 25.98 0.53 9.64
N THR A 15 26.53 -0.56 10.18
CA THR A 15 27.89 -0.98 9.87
C THR A 15 27.95 -1.29 8.38
N ASP A 16 29.03 -0.85 7.73
CA ASP A 16 29.34 -1.08 6.31
C ASP A 16 29.70 -2.55 6.06
N ASP A 17 28.72 -3.42 6.22
CA ASP A 17 28.77 -4.80 5.80
C ASP A 17 28.27 -4.85 4.36
N ALA A 18 28.86 -5.66 3.49
CA ALA A 18 28.41 -5.90 2.12
C ALA A 18 26.93 -6.30 2.16
N ALA A 19 26.10 -5.27 2.23
CA ALA A 19 24.88 -5.22 2.98
C ALA A 19 23.90 -6.23 2.40
N LEU A 20 23.46 -7.15 3.22
CA LEU A 20 22.24 -7.92 2.92
C LEU A 20 21.13 -6.91 2.59
N THR A 21 20.71 -6.90 1.33
CA THR A 21 19.63 -6.01 0.85
C THR A 21 18.52 -6.87 0.27
N PHE A 22 17.28 -6.42 0.43
CA PHE A 22 16.16 -6.99 -0.31
C PHE A 22 15.87 -6.13 -1.56
N ARG A 23 15.30 -6.74 -2.59
CA ARG A 23 15.07 -6.07 -3.89
C ARG A 23 13.73 -5.33 -3.97
N GLY A 24 12.93 -5.37 -2.94
CA GLY A 24 11.58 -4.81 -2.87
C GLY A 24 10.58 -5.84 -2.34
N VAL A 25 9.31 -5.50 -2.41
CA VAL A 25 8.23 -6.45 -2.07
C VAL A 25 8.07 -7.43 -3.23
N ASP A 26 8.19 -8.72 -2.97
CA ASP A 26 8.00 -9.80 -3.94
C ASP A 26 6.51 -10.11 -4.13
N HIS A 27 5.82 -10.36 -3.02
CA HIS A 27 4.39 -10.63 -3.01
C HIS A 27 3.74 -10.18 -1.68
N VAL A 28 2.42 -10.09 -1.69
CA VAL A 28 1.61 -9.93 -0.48
C VAL A 28 0.70 -11.15 -0.35
N SER A 29 0.62 -11.73 0.85
CA SER A 29 -0.31 -12.81 1.14
C SER A 29 -1.41 -12.30 2.07
N LEU A 30 -2.66 -12.49 1.68
CA LEU A 30 -3.83 -12.12 2.45
C LEU A 30 -4.52 -13.38 2.96
N THR A 31 -4.84 -13.40 4.25
CA THR A 31 -5.71 -14.44 4.81
C THR A 31 -7.16 -14.08 4.50
N VAL A 32 -7.87 -15.00 3.85
CA VAL A 32 -9.26 -14.80 3.42
C VAL A 32 -10.16 -15.90 3.98
N THR A 33 -11.45 -15.61 4.11
CA THR A 33 -12.43 -16.56 4.65
C THR A 33 -12.97 -17.52 3.58
N ASP A 34 -13.10 -17.02 2.32
CA ASP A 34 -13.57 -17.81 1.17
C ASP A 34 -12.72 -17.50 -0.07
N LEU A 35 -11.98 -18.51 -0.56
CA LEU A 35 -11.11 -18.35 -1.73
C LEU A 35 -11.86 -17.99 -3.01
N ASN A 36 -13.08 -18.51 -3.21
CA ASN A 36 -13.85 -18.25 -4.41
C ASN A 36 -14.41 -16.83 -4.43
N VAL A 37 -14.88 -16.34 -3.28
CA VAL A 37 -15.40 -14.98 -3.13
C VAL A 37 -14.26 -13.98 -3.33
N SER A 38 -13.14 -14.19 -2.67
CA SER A 38 -11.96 -13.32 -2.79
C SER A 38 -11.36 -13.39 -4.20
N ALA A 39 -11.23 -14.59 -4.81
CA ALA A 39 -10.74 -14.71 -6.18
C ALA A 39 -11.58 -13.91 -7.15
N ARG A 40 -12.92 -13.98 -7.07
CA ARG A 40 -13.81 -13.16 -7.91
C ARG A 40 -13.57 -11.68 -7.73
N PHE A 41 -13.47 -11.20 -6.48
CA PHE A 41 -13.18 -9.80 -6.21
C PHE A 41 -11.87 -9.35 -6.86
N TYR A 42 -10.77 -10.05 -6.61
CA TYR A 42 -9.46 -9.65 -7.13
C TYR A 42 -9.36 -9.78 -8.66
N THR A 43 -10.08 -10.72 -9.27
CA THR A 43 -10.09 -10.86 -10.74
C THR A 43 -11.05 -9.89 -11.43
N GLU A 44 -12.29 -9.77 -10.96
CA GLU A 44 -13.34 -8.98 -11.62
C GLU A 44 -13.23 -7.48 -11.29
N VAL A 45 -12.89 -7.13 -10.05
CA VAL A 45 -12.74 -5.73 -9.64
C VAL A 45 -11.38 -5.18 -10.03
N LEU A 46 -10.29 -5.88 -9.67
CA LEU A 46 -8.92 -5.37 -9.75
C LEU A 46 -8.12 -5.89 -10.96
N GLY A 47 -8.65 -6.85 -11.72
CA GLY A 47 -8.02 -7.32 -12.96
C GLY A 47 -6.86 -8.29 -12.77
N PHE A 48 -6.76 -8.94 -11.62
CA PHE A 48 -5.81 -10.03 -11.41
C PHE A 48 -6.18 -11.28 -12.20
N THR A 49 -5.22 -12.17 -12.38
CA THR A 49 -5.42 -13.51 -12.94
C THR A 49 -4.93 -14.54 -11.95
N VAL A 50 -5.76 -15.51 -11.61
CA VAL A 50 -5.34 -16.69 -10.83
C VAL A 50 -4.41 -17.53 -11.70
N VAL A 51 -3.19 -17.77 -11.25
CA VAL A 51 -2.16 -18.52 -11.98
C VAL A 51 -1.82 -19.86 -11.31
N LEU A 52 -2.02 -20.00 -10.00
CA LEU A 52 -1.83 -21.24 -9.26
C LEU A 52 -2.98 -21.43 -8.26
N ASP A 53 -3.37 -22.69 -8.08
CA ASP A 53 -4.34 -23.15 -7.09
C ASP A 53 -3.77 -24.34 -6.33
N PHE A 54 -3.59 -24.17 -5.01
CA PHE A 54 -3.09 -25.20 -4.10
C PHE A 54 -4.22 -25.86 -3.26
N GLY A 55 -5.48 -25.50 -3.54
CA GLY A 55 -6.65 -25.95 -2.78
C GLY A 55 -6.90 -25.17 -1.48
N TYR A 56 -5.84 -24.79 -0.77
CA TYR A 56 -5.91 -23.96 0.44
C TYR A 56 -5.51 -22.49 0.16
N GLY A 57 -4.98 -22.20 -1.01
CA GLY A 57 -4.53 -20.88 -1.38
C GLY A 57 -4.38 -20.73 -2.90
N LEU A 58 -4.51 -19.49 -3.35
CA LEU A 58 -4.41 -19.08 -4.75
C LEU A 58 -3.26 -18.10 -4.91
N VAL A 59 -2.53 -18.17 -6.04
CA VAL A 59 -1.60 -17.12 -6.46
C VAL A 59 -2.21 -16.38 -7.63
N CYS A 60 -2.28 -15.07 -7.49
CA CYS A 60 -2.84 -14.15 -8.48
C CYS A 60 -1.76 -13.18 -8.96
N ILE A 61 -1.73 -12.89 -10.25
CA ILE A 61 -0.81 -11.91 -10.84
C ILE A 61 -1.62 -10.83 -11.55
N HIS A 62 -1.30 -9.58 -11.30
CA HIS A 62 -1.84 -8.46 -12.04
C HIS A 62 -1.04 -8.28 -13.34
N LYS A 63 -1.69 -8.50 -14.48
CA LYS A 63 -1.03 -8.62 -15.80
C LYS A 63 -0.18 -7.42 -16.20
N THR A 64 -0.62 -6.21 -15.84
CA THR A 64 0.04 -4.96 -16.26
C THR A 64 1.23 -4.61 -15.39
N THR A 65 1.16 -4.90 -14.07
CA THR A 65 2.18 -4.48 -13.11
C THR A 65 3.12 -5.60 -12.70
N GLY A 66 2.75 -6.88 -12.94
CA GLY A 66 3.44 -8.04 -12.42
C GLY A 66 3.27 -8.24 -10.90
N PHE A 67 2.47 -7.39 -10.23
CA PHE A 67 2.26 -7.51 -8.79
C PHE A 67 1.62 -8.86 -8.45
N THR A 68 2.26 -9.58 -7.53
CA THR A 68 1.84 -10.91 -7.08
C THR A 68 1.09 -10.82 -5.76
N LEU A 69 -0.09 -11.42 -5.72
CA LEU A 69 -0.95 -11.51 -4.57
C LEU A 69 -1.30 -12.97 -4.31
N SER A 70 -1.14 -13.44 -3.06
CA SER A 70 -1.60 -14.75 -2.63
C SER A 70 -2.84 -14.59 -1.74
N LEU A 71 -3.83 -15.45 -1.97
CA LEU A 71 -5.02 -15.57 -1.13
C LEU A 71 -4.93 -16.89 -0.39
N ILE A 72 -4.91 -16.86 0.94
CA ILE A 72 -4.70 -18.06 1.77
C ILE A 72 -5.90 -18.25 2.70
N ARG A 73 -6.47 -19.45 2.69
CA ARG A 73 -7.49 -19.86 3.63
C ARG A 73 -6.91 -20.84 4.65
N HIS A 74 -6.85 -20.42 5.90
CA HIS A 74 -6.42 -21.28 7.00
C HIS A 74 -7.59 -22.13 7.52
N PRO A 75 -7.41 -23.47 7.70
CA PRO A 75 -8.49 -24.34 8.18
C PRO A 75 -9.04 -23.95 9.55
N ASP A 76 -8.18 -23.40 10.41
CA ASP A 76 -8.45 -22.94 11.77
C ASP A 76 -8.60 -21.42 11.88
N GLY A 77 -8.78 -20.75 10.74
CA GLY A 77 -9.01 -19.30 10.68
C GLY A 77 -10.29 -18.91 11.42
N THR A 78 -10.23 -17.83 12.19
CA THR A 78 -11.37 -17.36 13.01
C THR A 78 -12.55 -16.85 12.19
N GLY A 79 -12.37 -16.55 10.89
CA GLY A 79 -13.39 -15.94 10.05
C GLY A 79 -13.80 -14.53 10.45
N THR A 80 -13.02 -13.88 11.31
CA THR A 80 -13.29 -12.52 11.78
C THR A 80 -13.00 -11.51 10.67
N ARG A 81 -13.93 -10.57 10.44
CA ARG A 81 -13.71 -9.47 9.50
C ARG A 81 -12.47 -8.67 9.88
N PHE A 82 -11.67 -8.30 8.89
CA PHE A 82 -10.47 -7.47 9.08
C PHE A 82 -10.81 -6.12 9.72
N THR A 83 -9.90 -5.65 10.56
CA THR A 83 -9.92 -4.29 11.10
C THR A 83 -8.50 -3.75 11.24
N GLN A 84 -8.25 -2.56 10.70
CA GLN A 84 -6.98 -1.84 10.84
C GLN A 84 -6.70 -1.35 12.28
N ARG A 85 -7.61 -1.60 13.23
CA ARG A 85 -7.40 -1.26 14.65
C ARG A 85 -6.63 -2.33 15.42
N GLN A 86 -6.33 -3.44 14.79
CA GLN A 86 -5.47 -4.48 15.34
C GLN A 86 -4.05 -4.33 14.80
N THR A 87 -3.05 -4.67 15.61
CA THR A 87 -1.65 -4.65 15.19
C THR A 87 -1.45 -5.57 13.98
N GLY A 88 -0.86 -5.03 12.92
CA GLY A 88 -0.61 -5.76 11.67
C GLY A 88 -0.64 -4.82 10.47
N LEU A 89 -1.26 -5.24 9.39
CA LEU A 89 -1.47 -4.41 8.21
C LEU A 89 -2.51 -3.34 8.52
N ASP A 90 -2.24 -2.07 8.20
CA ASP A 90 -3.26 -1.03 8.19
C ASP A 90 -4.06 -1.10 6.90
N HIS A 91 -3.40 -0.93 5.76
CA HIS A 91 -3.98 -1.07 4.41
C HIS A 91 -2.93 -1.47 3.38
N LEU A 92 -3.38 -1.89 2.21
CA LEU A 92 -2.55 -2.10 1.03
C LEU A 92 -2.82 -1.00 0.01
N GLY A 93 -1.80 -0.16 -0.24
CA GLY A 93 -1.85 0.92 -1.23
C GLY A 93 -1.46 0.45 -2.63
N LEU A 94 -2.30 0.75 -3.61
CA LEU A 94 -2.10 0.50 -5.04
C LEU A 94 -1.99 1.84 -5.77
N THR A 95 -0.97 2.01 -6.60
CA THR A 95 -0.75 3.28 -7.29
C THR A 95 -1.73 3.46 -8.46
N ALA A 96 -2.40 4.60 -8.50
CA ALA A 96 -3.13 5.12 -9.66
C ALA A 96 -2.35 6.27 -10.30
N ARG A 97 -2.60 6.52 -11.58
CA ARG A 97 -1.86 7.55 -12.36
C ARG A 97 -2.28 8.97 -12.05
N SER A 98 -3.55 9.18 -11.68
CA SER A 98 -4.11 10.52 -11.52
C SER A 98 -5.39 10.52 -10.71
N ARG A 99 -5.80 11.70 -10.25
CA ARG A 99 -7.10 11.92 -9.63
C ARG A 99 -8.26 11.53 -10.57
N ALA A 100 -8.12 11.78 -11.87
CA ALA A 100 -9.15 11.41 -12.84
C ALA A 100 -9.32 9.88 -12.93
N GLU A 101 -8.23 9.12 -12.84
CA GLU A 101 -8.28 7.66 -12.77
C GLU A 101 -8.97 7.19 -11.49
N LEU A 102 -8.72 7.84 -10.34
CA LEU A 102 -9.42 7.52 -9.08
C LEU A 102 -10.94 7.73 -9.19
N LEU A 103 -11.39 8.76 -9.87
CA LEU A 103 -12.83 8.97 -10.11
C LEU A 103 -13.43 7.87 -11.00
N GLY A 104 -12.67 7.36 -11.97
CA GLY A 104 -13.05 6.19 -12.75
C GLY A 104 -13.15 4.91 -11.89
N TRP A 105 -12.19 4.71 -10.99
CA TRP A 105 -12.24 3.63 -10.02
C TRP A 105 -13.39 3.77 -9.04
N GLU A 106 -13.66 4.97 -8.54
CA GLU A 106 -14.83 5.25 -7.68
C GLU A 106 -16.13 4.84 -8.35
N GLN A 107 -16.31 5.20 -9.62
CA GLN A 107 -17.50 4.80 -10.39
C GLN A 107 -17.56 3.27 -10.55
N ARG A 108 -16.44 2.62 -10.89
CA ARG A 108 -16.37 1.17 -11.02
C ARG A 108 -16.72 0.44 -9.73
N LEU A 109 -16.17 0.89 -8.58
CA LEU A 109 -16.48 0.31 -7.27
C LEU A 109 -17.96 0.45 -6.92
N ARG A 110 -18.56 1.60 -7.26
CA ARG A 110 -20.00 1.86 -7.09
C ARG A 110 -20.84 0.91 -7.95
N ASP A 111 -20.49 0.74 -9.23
CA ASP A 111 -21.23 -0.12 -10.16
C ASP A 111 -21.15 -1.61 -9.76
N LEU A 112 -20.10 -2.00 -9.05
CA LEU A 112 -19.88 -3.38 -8.55
C LEU A 112 -20.30 -3.57 -7.08
N ASP A 113 -20.97 -2.58 -6.48
CA ASP A 113 -21.43 -2.59 -5.07
C ASP A 113 -20.32 -2.90 -4.06
N VAL A 114 -19.11 -2.39 -4.33
CA VAL A 114 -17.95 -2.52 -3.42
C VAL A 114 -17.99 -1.39 -2.40
N GLU A 115 -17.72 -1.71 -1.12
CA GLU A 115 -17.60 -0.72 -0.05
C GLU A 115 -16.40 0.21 -0.29
N PHE A 116 -16.64 1.53 -0.38
CA PHE A 116 -15.58 2.53 -0.58
C PHE A 116 -15.92 3.86 0.10
N THR A 117 -14.92 4.73 0.25
CA THR A 117 -15.10 6.15 0.61
C THR A 117 -14.84 7.02 -0.62
N PRO A 118 -15.55 8.16 -0.80
CA PRO A 118 -15.29 9.07 -1.90
C PRO A 118 -13.82 9.49 -1.99
N VAL A 119 -13.35 9.81 -3.21
CA VAL A 119 -12.00 10.34 -3.42
C VAL A 119 -11.76 11.56 -2.53
N ARG A 120 -10.64 11.53 -1.81
CA ARG A 120 -10.17 12.62 -0.94
C ARG A 120 -8.81 13.12 -1.39
N ASP A 121 -8.62 14.42 -1.25
CA ASP A 121 -7.37 15.11 -1.56
C ASP A 121 -6.54 15.29 -0.29
N SER A 122 -5.22 15.20 -0.41
CA SER A 122 -4.22 15.46 0.63
C SER A 122 -3.09 16.33 0.06
N GLU A 123 -2.14 16.71 0.91
CA GLU A 123 -0.97 17.50 0.49
C GLU A 123 -0.05 16.74 -0.47
N LEU A 124 -0.04 15.41 -0.43
CA LEU A 124 0.83 14.57 -1.26
C LEU A 124 0.11 13.95 -2.45
N GLY A 125 -1.21 13.97 -2.48
CA GLY A 125 -1.98 13.36 -3.58
C GLY A 125 -3.42 13.08 -3.23
N HIS A 126 -3.97 12.08 -3.88
CA HIS A 126 -5.39 11.75 -3.86
C HIS A 126 -5.59 10.30 -3.44
N HIS A 127 -6.62 10.03 -2.67
CA HIS A 127 -6.88 8.74 -2.03
C HIS A 127 -8.29 8.26 -2.33
N LEU A 128 -8.43 6.98 -2.65
CA LEU A 128 -9.70 6.26 -2.75
C LEU A 128 -9.57 4.97 -1.93
N ASN A 129 -10.22 4.94 -0.77
CA ASN A 129 -10.19 3.77 0.12
C ASN A 129 -11.38 2.87 -0.15
N PHE A 130 -11.16 1.56 -0.15
CA PHE A 130 -12.21 0.56 -0.37
C PHE A 130 -11.90 -0.73 0.41
N ARG A 131 -12.84 -1.68 0.37
CA ARG A 131 -12.73 -2.93 1.11
C ARG A 131 -12.89 -4.12 0.19
N ASP A 132 -12.09 -5.17 0.47
CA ASP A 132 -12.34 -6.47 -0.10
C ASP A 132 -13.49 -7.20 0.64
N PRO A 133 -13.91 -8.41 0.22
CA PRO A 133 -15.00 -9.14 0.86
C PRO A 133 -14.79 -9.44 2.35
N ASP A 134 -13.55 -9.63 2.79
CA ASP A 134 -13.19 -9.86 4.20
C ASP A 134 -13.01 -8.55 4.98
N GLY A 135 -13.22 -7.40 4.33
CA GLY A 135 -13.04 -6.08 4.91
C GLY A 135 -11.60 -5.59 4.93
N ILE A 136 -10.67 -6.30 4.26
CA ILE A 136 -9.27 -5.88 4.16
C ILE A 136 -9.21 -4.49 3.53
N ALA A 137 -8.49 -3.58 4.19
CA ALA A 137 -8.38 -2.21 3.74
C ALA A 137 -7.47 -2.12 2.52
N LEU A 138 -8.00 -1.58 1.45
CA LEU A 138 -7.31 -1.30 0.20
C LEU A 138 -7.41 0.18 -0.12
N GLU A 139 -6.40 0.71 -0.77
CA GLU A 139 -6.36 2.10 -1.21
C GLU A 139 -5.86 2.17 -2.65
N PHE A 140 -6.52 2.98 -3.48
CA PHE A 140 -5.88 3.55 -4.65
C PHE A 140 -5.32 4.93 -4.28
N TYR A 141 -4.04 5.13 -4.56
CA TYR A 141 -3.33 6.37 -4.30
C TYR A 141 -2.77 6.95 -5.61
N ALA A 142 -3.10 8.20 -5.89
CA ALA A 142 -2.52 8.96 -6.98
C ALA A 142 -1.69 10.10 -6.41
N PRO A 143 -0.35 10.04 -6.47
CA PRO A 143 0.51 11.13 -6.01
C PRO A 143 0.25 12.39 -6.84
N ASN A 144 0.39 13.58 -6.24
CA ASN A 144 0.47 14.81 -7.02
C ASN A 144 1.80 14.87 -7.78
N ASP A 145 1.91 15.79 -8.75
CA ASP A 145 3.07 15.88 -9.65
C ASP A 145 4.40 16.05 -8.89
N ARG A 146 4.39 16.82 -7.80
CA ARG A 146 5.56 17.06 -6.97
C ARG A 146 6.02 15.79 -6.26
N TYR A 147 5.09 15.06 -5.65
CA TYR A 147 5.40 13.82 -4.96
C TYR A 147 5.72 12.67 -5.94
N ALA A 148 5.05 12.63 -7.08
CA ALA A 148 5.37 11.68 -8.16
C ALA A 148 6.81 11.83 -8.63
N ALA A 149 7.26 13.06 -8.90
CA ALA A 149 8.64 13.34 -9.30
C ALA A 149 9.66 12.90 -8.24
N ALA A 150 9.38 13.16 -6.95
CA ALA A 150 10.24 12.70 -5.86
C ALA A 150 10.30 11.17 -5.77
N LEU A 151 9.16 10.48 -5.92
CA LEU A 151 9.13 9.01 -5.93
C LEU A 151 9.90 8.41 -7.12
N ASP A 152 9.81 9.03 -8.29
CA ASP A 152 10.53 8.57 -9.48
C ASP A 152 12.05 8.76 -9.30
N GLU A 153 12.48 9.86 -8.70
CA GLU A 153 13.88 10.05 -8.33
C GLU A 153 14.34 8.99 -7.33
N LEU A 154 13.57 8.76 -6.24
CA LEU A 154 13.88 7.75 -5.22
C LEU A 154 14.01 6.32 -5.81
N ARG A 155 13.29 6.01 -6.88
CA ARG A 155 13.37 4.71 -7.56
C ARG A 155 14.54 4.60 -8.53
N SER A 156 15.09 5.72 -8.98
CA SER A 156 16.11 5.78 -10.05
C SER A 156 17.54 5.47 -9.57
N ARG A 157 17.84 5.71 -8.29
CA ARG A 157 19.17 5.56 -7.70
C ARG A 157 19.10 5.22 -6.21
N LYS A 158 20.23 4.92 -5.62
CA LYS A 158 20.38 4.78 -4.16
C LYS A 158 20.54 6.16 -3.52
N PHE A 159 20.05 6.30 -2.30
CA PHE A 159 20.12 7.50 -1.49
C PHE A 159 20.76 7.18 -0.13
N SER A 160 21.47 8.13 0.43
CA SER A 160 21.82 8.12 1.84
C SER A 160 20.63 8.56 2.70
N ASP A 161 20.66 8.29 3.99
CA ASP A 161 19.63 8.75 4.93
C ASP A 161 19.48 10.27 4.92
N GLU A 162 20.60 11.00 4.78
CA GLU A 162 20.62 12.46 4.70
C GLU A 162 19.87 12.97 3.47
N GLU A 163 20.16 12.40 2.29
CA GLU A 163 19.48 12.76 1.05
C GLU A 163 17.97 12.48 1.12
N LEU A 164 17.56 11.39 1.77
CA LEU A 164 16.13 11.06 1.95
C LEU A 164 15.42 12.09 2.85
N LEU A 165 16.07 12.51 3.93
CA LEU A 165 15.52 13.54 4.83
C LEU A 165 15.43 14.90 4.12
N ASP A 166 16.45 15.29 3.37
CA ASP A 166 16.46 16.54 2.59
C ASP A 166 15.36 16.52 1.52
N ALA A 167 15.16 15.39 0.83
CA ALA A 167 14.06 15.23 -0.14
C ALA A 167 12.69 15.38 0.53
N ALA A 168 12.50 14.82 1.73
CA ALA A 168 11.27 14.97 2.48
C ALA A 168 11.02 16.43 2.92
N GLU A 169 12.05 17.17 3.31
CA GLU A 169 11.95 18.61 3.62
C GLU A 169 11.55 19.42 2.40
N GLN A 170 12.11 19.11 1.22
CA GLN A 170 11.79 19.78 -0.04
C GLN A 170 10.34 19.56 -0.48
N LEU A 171 9.70 18.49 -0.03
CA LEU A 171 8.26 18.27 -0.26
C LEU A 171 7.36 19.26 0.50
N GLY A 172 7.93 20.11 1.36
CA GLY A 172 7.19 21.10 2.16
C GLY A 172 6.52 20.49 3.40
N LEU A 173 6.92 19.29 3.77
CA LEU A 173 6.42 18.56 4.94
C LEU A 173 7.33 18.73 6.17
N GLY A 174 8.14 19.79 6.22
CA GLY A 174 9.17 20.00 7.27
C GLY A 174 8.67 19.83 8.71
N ALA A 175 7.37 20.10 8.96
CA ALA A 175 6.77 19.87 10.28
C ALA A 175 6.64 18.38 10.64
N TYR A 176 6.68 17.48 9.64
CA TYR A 176 6.51 16.04 9.77
C TYR A 176 7.80 15.26 9.50
N VAL A 177 8.86 15.91 9.02
CA VAL A 177 10.13 15.25 8.74
C VAL A 177 10.72 14.70 10.04
N ALA A 178 11.18 13.45 10.00
CA ALA A 178 11.82 12.80 11.13
C ALA A 178 13.04 13.60 11.58
N ARG A 179 13.19 13.80 12.91
CA ARG A 179 14.35 14.53 13.45
C ARG A 179 15.60 13.68 13.32
N ARG A 180 16.68 14.29 12.85
CA ARG A 180 18.01 13.67 12.89
C ARG A 180 18.39 13.45 14.35
N VAL A 181 18.76 12.22 14.69
CA VAL A 181 19.39 11.91 15.97
C VAL A 181 20.88 12.18 15.80
N SER A 182 21.37 13.18 16.49
CA SER A 182 22.81 13.55 16.53
C SER A 182 23.59 12.60 17.44
#